data_09a449d24f98de9bcb9647796e09a969
#
_entry.id   09a449d24f98de9bcb9647796e09a969
#
_cell.length_a   1.000
_cell.length_b   1.000
_cell.length_c   1.000
_cell.angle_alpha   90.00
_cell.angle_beta   90.00
_cell.angle_gamma   90.00
#
_symmetry.space_group_name_H-M   'P 1'
#
loop_
_entity.id
_entity.type
_entity.pdbx_description
1 polymer ?
#
loop_
_entity_poly.entity_id
_entity_poly.type
_entity_poly.pdbx_seq_one_letter_code
_entity_poly.pdbx_strand_id
1 'polypeptide(L)'
;MLPNGQIISDMKRVLLITAVIAVMSAFTAAAQSNLKKIYDEEINQLEQIDKAVRKADKEGKFVICQVGGNWCRWCLMFADFITNDSEIKGLIDSNFEYIHVNYNPRKPKDDTAVKMLERLGNPARFGFPVLVVLDEDGNVIHTQDSSLLEEGNGYNRDKVIRFFSNWTPKAVND
;
A
#
# COMPACT_ATOMS: atom_id res chain seq x y z
N MET A 1 -1.30 56.95 -30.12
CA MET A 1 -0.37 56.92 -28.97
C MET A 1 -1.15 56.45 -27.75
N LEU A 2 -0.93 55.24 -27.28
CA LEU A 2 -1.53 54.72 -26.06
C LEU A 2 -0.84 55.37 -24.84
N PRO A 3 -1.55 55.82 -23.82
CA PRO A 3 -0.95 56.50 -22.68
C PRO A 3 -0.08 55.53 -21.86
N ASN A 4 1.18 55.91 -21.59
CA ASN A 4 2.19 55.15 -20.88
C ASN A 4 1.74 54.54 -19.52
N GLY A 5 0.70 55.11 -18.91
CA GLY A 5 0.14 54.63 -17.62
C GLY A 5 -0.61 53.29 -17.72
N GLN A 6 -1.23 53.00 -18.88
CA GLN A 6 -1.99 51.77 -19.08
C GLN A 6 -1.07 50.57 -19.27
N ILE A 7 0.03 50.75 -20.01
CA ILE A 7 1.04 49.70 -20.25
C ILE A 7 1.71 49.26 -18.94
N ILE A 8 2.00 50.21 -18.05
CA ILE A 8 2.62 49.91 -16.74
C ILE A 8 1.63 49.18 -15.80
N SER A 9 0.33 49.53 -15.86
CA SER A 9 -0.71 48.86 -15.08
C SER A 9 -0.91 47.40 -15.54
N ASP A 10 -0.91 47.14 -16.85
CA ASP A 10 -1.09 45.82 -17.43
C ASP A 10 0.14 44.93 -17.21
N MET A 11 1.35 45.46 -17.28
CA MET A 11 2.59 44.74 -16.92
C MET A 11 2.59 44.33 -15.45
N LYS A 12 2.14 45.20 -14.51
CA LYS A 12 2.03 44.82 -13.09
C LYS A 12 0.99 43.74 -12.83
N ARG A 13 -0.14 43.77 -13.55
CA ARG A 13 -1.17 42.73 -13.48
C ARG A 13 -0.67 41.40 -14.02
N VAL A 14 0.04 41.38 -15.14
CA VAL A 14 0.64 40.16 -15.71
C VAL A 14 1.69 39.59 -14.76
N LEU A 15 2.57 40.42 -14.18
CA LEU A 15 3.57 39.99 -13.19
C LEU A 15 2.95 39.41 -11.92
N LEU A 16 1.85 39.97 -11.44
CA LEU A 16 1.11 39.46 -10.28
C LEU A 16 0.45 38.12 -10.57
N ILE A 17 -0.15 37.96 -11.75
CA ILE A 17 -0.81 36.71 -12.17
C ILE A 17 0.23 35.60 -12.34
N THR A 18 1.38 35.88 -12.96
CA THR A 18 2.45 34.89 -13.11
C THR A 18 3.07 34.47 -11.77
N ALA A 19 3.21 35.41 -10.82
CA ALA A 19 3.70 35.09 -9.48
C ALA A 19 2.70 34.20 -8.69
N VAL A 20 1.40 34.46 -8.81
CA VAL A 20 0.35 33.65 -8.15
C VAL A 20 0.31 32.23 -8.74
N ILE A 21 0.42 32.08 -10.07
CA ILE A 21 0.45 30.78 -10.74
C ILE A 21 1.71 30.00 -10.33
N ALA A 22 2.87 30.64 -10.21
CA ALA A 22 4.10 30.00 -9.77
C ALA A 22 4.04 29.54 -8.32
N VAL A 23 3.38 30.29 -7.43
CA VAL A 23 3.19 29.89 -6.02
C VAL A 23 2.20 28.74 -5.90
N MET A 24 1.11 28.75 -6.68
CA MET A 24 0.14 27.63 -6.69
C MET A 24 0.76 26.34 -7.24
N SER A 25 1.62 26.40 -8.25
CA SER A 25 2.31 25.21 -8.78
C SER A 25 3.38 24.67 -7.83
N ALA A 26 4.01 25.51 -7.01
CA ALA A 26 4.93 25.06 -5.96
C ALA A 26 4.21 24.35 -4.81
N PHE A 27 2.98 24.75 -4.45
CA PHE A 27 2.19 24.09 -3.42
C PHE A 27 1.67 22.71 -3.84
N THR A 28 1.36 22.51 -5.14
CA THR A 28 0.93 21.19 -5.64
C THR A 28 2.09 20.20 -5.73
N ALA A 29 3.32 20.65 -5.91
CA ALA A 29 4.51 19.79 -5.90
C ALA A 29 4.92 19.32 -4.49
N ALA A 30 4.62 20.10 -3.46
CA ALA A 30 4.92 19.75 -2.05
C ALA A 30 3.97 18.72 -1.45
N ALA A 31 2.81 18.46 -2.09
CA ALA A 31 1.85 17.44 -1.67
C ALA A 31 2.14 16.04 -2.25
N GLN A 32 3.31 15.81 -2.84
CA GLN A 32 3.82 14.47 -3.08
C GLN A 32 4.24 13.90 -1.74
N SER A 33 3.30 13.22 -1.07
CA SER A 33 3.51 12.53 0.19
C SER A 33 4.83 11.76 0.13
N ASN A 34 5.76 12.06 1.04
CA ASN A 34 6.97 11.26 1.28
C ASN A 34 6.55 9.91 1.91
N LEU A 35 5.87 9.05 1.12
CA LEU A 35 5.49 7.73 1.56
C LEU A 35 6.76 6.94 1.88
N LYS A 36 6.82 6.38 3.09
CA LYS A 36 7.97 5.63 3.58
C LYS A 36 8.12 4.35 2.76
N LYS A 37 9.34 4.04 2.32
CA LYS A 37 9.69 2.72 1.80
C LYS A 37 9.58 1.68 2.93
N ILE A 38 8.88 0.60 2.67
CA ILE A 38 8.52 -0.42 3.67
C ILE A 38 8.87 -1.85 3.21
N TYR A 39 9.11 -2.04 1.92
CA TYR A 39 9.50 -3.34 1.39
C TYR A 39 11.02 -3.48 1.45
N ASP A 40 11.49 -4.57 2.04
CA ASP A 40 12.90 -4.99 1.98
C ASP A 40 13.11 -5.69 0.62
N GLU A 41 13.96 -5.10 -0.23
CA GLU A 41 14.22 -5.60 -1.58
C GLU A 41 15.29 -6.70 -1.62
N GLU A 42 16.02 -6.89 -0.51
CA GLU A 42 17.13 -7.84 -0.41
C GLU A 42 16.74 -9.14 0.34
N ILE A 43 15.58 -9.15 1.01
CA ILE A 43 15.14 -10.31 1.78
C ILE A 43 14.70 -11.46 0.87
N ASN A 44 15.00 -12.70 1.27
CA ASN A 44 14.41 -13.88 0.64
C ASN A 44 12.93 -13.99 1.04
N GLN A 45 12.03 -13.83 0.08
CA GLN A 45 10.59 -13.79 0.32
C GLN A 45 10.04 -15.11 0.89
N LEU A 46 10.57 -16.27 0.46
CA LEU A 46 10.14 -17.57 0.97
C LEU A 46 10.51 -17.73 2.44
N GLU A 47 11.74 -17.37 2.81
CA GLU A 47 12.18 -17.40 4.21
C GLU A 47 11.41 -16.41 5.08
N GLN A 48 11.08 -15.23 4.54
CA GLN A 48 10.24 -14.23 5.20
C GLN A 48 8.86 -14.80 5.53
N ILE A 49 8.21 -15.43 4.56
CA ILE A 49 6.89 -16.06 4.73
C ILE A 49 6.98 -17.20 5.76
N ASP A 50 7.98 -18.09 5.65
CA ASP A 50 8.17 -19.19 6.60
C ASP A 50 8.36 -18.71 8.03
N LYS A 51 9.13 -17.64 8.21
CA LYS A 51 9.34 -17.03 9.52
C LYS A 51 8.04 -16.43 10.08
N ALA A 52 7.26 -15.78 9.22
CA ALA A 52 5.98 -15.19 9.60
C ALA A 52 4.97 -16.27 10.01
N VAL A 53 4.86 -17.36 9.25
CA VAL A 53 3.97 -18.50 9.58
C VAL A 53 4.36 -19.11 10.93
N ARG A 54 5.65 -19.44 11.14
CA ARG A 54 6.10 -19.98 12.45
C ARG A 54 5.87 -19.05 13.62
N LYS A 55 5.89 -17.73 13.40
CA LYS A 55 5.61 -16.75 14.46
C LYS A 55 4.11 -16.66 14.72
N ALA A 56 3.31 -16.60 13.67
CA ALA A 56 1.86 -16.53 13.75
C ALA A 56 1.27 -17.75 14.47
N ASP A 57 1.70 -18.96 14.12
CA ASP A 57 1.30 -20.20 14.77
C ASP A 57 1.54 -20.17 16.30
N LYS A 58 2.73 -19.75 16.73
CA LYS A 58 3.05 -19.62 18.16
C LYS A 58 2.19 -18.60 18.90
N GLU A 59 1.69 -17.59 18.22
CA GLU A 59 0.89 -16.50 18.79
C GLU A 59 -0.62 -16.70 18.58
N GLY A 60 -1.05 -17.80 17.92
CA GLY A 60 -2.46 -18.07 17.59
C GLY A 60 -3.00 -17.06 16.58
N LYS A 61 -2.17 -16.58 15.67
CA LYS A 61 -2.49 -15.61 14.62
C LYS A 61 -2.45 -16.23 13.24
N PHE A 62 -3.01 -15.52 12.26
CA PHE A 62 -2.82 -15.79 10.85
C PHE A 62 -1.74 -14.87 10.25
N VAL A 63 -1.35 -15.10 9.00
CA VAL A 63 -0.40 -14.25 8.29
C VAL A 63 -1.12 -13.45 7.22
N ILE A 64 -0.79 -12.15 7.11
CA ILE A 64 -1.15 -11.35 5.94
C ILE A 64 0.12 -10.99 5.17
N CYS A 65 0.19 -11.45 3.91
CA CYS A 65 1.22 -11.06 2.96
C CYS A 65 0.69 -9.93 2.09
N GLN A 66 1.14 -8.69 2.32
CA GLN A 66 0.93 -7.58 1.38
C GLN A 66 1.98 -7.69 0.28
N VAL A 67 1.60 -8.24 -0.88
CA VAL A 67 2.50 -8.37 -2.03
C VAL A 67 2.52 -7.08 -2.83
N GLY A 68 3.71 -6.59 -3.12
CA GLY A 68 3.92 -5.32 -3.84
C GLY A 68 5.37 -4.87 -3.80
N GLY A 69 5.63 -3.57 -3.75
CA GLY A 69 7.00 -3.05 -3.67
C GLY A 69 7.05 -1.54 -3.50
N ASN A 70 8.25 -1.02 -3.23
CA ASN A 70 8.49 0.41 -3.06
C ASN A 70 8.24 1.25 -4.33
N TRP A 71 8.12 0.61 -5.49
CA TRP A 71 7.74 1.22 -6.77
C TRP A 71 6.23 1.47 -6.90
N CYS A 72 5.41 0.86 -6.04
CA CYS A 72 3.96 0.84 -6.09
C CYS A 72 3.40 1.88 -5.11
N ARG A 73 2.93 3.01 -5.62
CA ARG A 73 2.36 4.08 -4.78
C ARG A 73 1.18 3.59 -3.94
N TRP A 74 0.25 2.83 -4.53
CA TRP A 74 -0.91 2.29 -3.82
C TRP A 74 -0.52 1.34 -2.68
N CYS A 75 0.57 0.57 -2.88
CA CYS A 75 1.10 -0.29 -1.82
C CYS A 75 1.58 0.50 -0.60
N LEU A 76 2.30 1.60 -0.85
CA LEU A 76 2.79 2.48 0.21
C LEU A 76 1.65 3.26 0.87
N MET A 77 0.66 3.70 0.10
CA MET A 77 -0.55 4.36 0.62
C MET A 77 -1.37 3.43 1.50
N PHE A 78 -1.53 2.15 1.12
CA PHE A 78 -2.23 1.18 1.94
C PHE A 78 -1.55 0.95 3.28
N ALA A 79 -0.24 0.77 3.27
CA ALA A 79 0.53 0.59 4.49
C ALA A 79 0.48 1.83 5.40
N ASP A 80 0.58 3.02 4.83
CA ASP A 80 0.41 4.28 5.58
C ASP A 80 -1.00 4.38 6.18
N PHE A 81 -2.04 4.07 5.41
CA PHE A 81 -3.42 4.09 5.84
C PHE A 81 -3.69 3.16 7.03
N ILE A 82 -3.30 1.89 6.95
CA ILE A 82 -3.53 0.91 8.03
C ILE A 82 -2.67 1.18 9.28
N THR A 83 -1.53 1.83 9.12
CA THR A 83 -0.62 2.15 10.24
C THR A 83 -1.09 3.38 11.01
N ASN A 84 -1.72 4.35 10.33
CA ASN A 84 -2.18 5.59 10.94
C ASN A 84 -3.59 5.50 11.55
N ASP A 85 -4.37 4.46 11.24
CA ASP A 85 -5.65 4.20 11.90
C ASP A 85 -5.45 3.25 13.09
N SER A 86 -5.69 3.74 14.30
CA SER A 86 -5.43 2.99 15.54
C SER A 86 -6.31 1.74 15.70
N GLU A 87 -7.54 1.76 15.18
CA GLU A 87 -8.45 0.61 15.24
C GLU A 87 -8.01 -0.48 14.26
N ILE A 88 -7.71 -0.10 13.01
CA ILE A 88 -7.20 -1.04 12.01
C ILE A 88 -5.87 -1.64 12.48
N LYS A 89 -4.97 -0.80 12.97
CA LYS A 89 -3.69 -1.26 13.49
C LYS A 89 -3.87 -2.22 14.67
N GLY A 90 -4.74 -1.92 15.62
CA GLY A 90 -5.05 -2.78 16.75
C GLY A 90 -5.64 -4.13 16.33
N LEU A 91 -6.54 -4.12 15.33
CA LEU A 91 -7.12 -5.32 14.75
C LEU A 91 -6.05 -6.20 14.09
N ILE A 92 -5.14 -5.59 13.32
CA ILE A 92 -4.02 -6.29 12.68
C ILE A 92 -3.08 -6.86 13.74
N ASP A 93 -2.59 -6.03 14.64
CA ASP A 93 -1.60 -6.43 15.66
C ASP A 93 -2.10 -7.58 16.56
N SER A 94 -3.42 -7.64 16.80
CA SER A 94 -4.02 -8.68 17.66
C SER A 94 -4.25 -10.01 16.95
N ASN A 95 -4.40 -10.03 15.63
CA ASN A 95 -4.88 -11.20 14.90
C ASN A 95 -3.93 -11.71 13.82
N PHE A 96 -2.96 -10.88 13.40
CA PHE A 96 -2.12 -11.22 12.25
C PHE A 96 -0.64 -10.93 12.49
N GLU A 97 0.19 -11.78 11.91
CA GLU A 97 1.55 -11.42 11.55
C GLU A 97 1.50 -10.78 10.15
N TYR A 98 1.67 -9.46 10.09
CA TYR A 98 1.56 -8.70 8.84
C TYR A 98 2.93 -8.45 8.25
N ILE A 99 3.16 -8.92 7.02
CA ILE A 99 4.44 -8.77 6.32
C ILE A 99 4.28 -8.12 4.94
N HIS A 100 5.31 -7.34 4.55
CA HIS A 100 5.41 -6.74 3.23
C HIS A 100 6.31 -7.62 2.35
N VAL A 101 5.70 -8.34 1.40
CA VAL A 101 6.41 -9.24 0.49
C VAL A 101 6.79 -8.50 -0.78
N ASN A 102 8.09 -8.27 -0.97
CA ASN A 102 8.58 -7.51 -2.12
C ASN A 102 8.44 -8.32 -3.42
N TYR A 103 7.80 -7.72 -4.42
CA TYR A 103 7.72 -8.23 -5.78
C TYR A 103 7.68 -7.08 -6.79
N ASN A 104 8.46 -7.17 -7.86
CA ASN A 104 8.46 -6.18 -8.93
C ASN A 104 8.19 -6.86 -10.29
N PRO A 105 7.01 -6.69 -10.89
CA PRO A 105 6.65 -7.33 -12.16
C PRO A 105 7.45 -6.81 -13.36
N ARG A 106 8.20 -5.71 -13.20
CA ARG A 106 9.05 -5.11 -14.25
C ARG A 106 10.47 -5.66 -14.25
N LYS A 107 10.86 -6.39 -13.18
CA LYS A 107 12.16 -7.09 -13.11
C LYS A 107 12.02 -8.51 -13.65
N PRO A 108 13.07 -9.11 -14.21
CA PRO A 108 13.09 -10.54 -14.52
C PRO A 108 12.75 -11.35 -13.27
N LYS A 109 11.92 -12.38 -13.45
CA LYS A 109 11.61 -13.30 -12.36
C LYS A 109 12.78 -14.24 -12.16
N ASP A 110 13.33 -14.27 -10.95
CA ASP A 110 14.22 -15.33 -10.51
C ASP A 110 13.41 -16.52 -9.95
N ASP A 111 14.08 -17.62 -9.62
CA ASP A 111 13.44 -18.83 -9.10
C ASP A 111 12.72 -18.58 -7.77
N THR A 112 13.22 -17.67 -6.94
CA THR A 112 12.61 -17.32 -5.66
C THR A 112 11.29 -16.60 -5.87
N ALA A 113 11.25 -15.62 -6.77
CA ALA A 113 10.02 -14.88 -7.11
C ALA A 113 8.97 -15.82 -7.74
N VAL A 114 9.37 -16.75 -8.59
CA VAL A 114 8.45 -17.76 -9.17
C VAL A 114 7.83 -18.62 -8.07
N LYS A 115 8.66 -19.23 -7.23
CA LYS A 115 8.19 -20.09 -6.14
C LYS A 115 7.35 -19.34 -5.11
N MET A 116 7.68 -18.09 -4.81
CA MET A 116 6.90 -17.23 -3.92
C MET A 116 5.50 -16.98 -4.51
N LEU A 117 5.41 -16.64 -5.79
CA LEU A 117 4.12 -16.43 -6.44
C LEU A 117 3.27 -17.70 -6.46
N GLU A 118 3.88 -18.85 -6.78
CA GLU A 118 3.21 -20.16 -6.78
C GLU A 118 2.68 -20.50 -5.38
N ARG A 119 3.50 -20.34 -4.34
CA ARG A 119 3.13 -20.57 -2.95
C ARG A 119 1.95 -19.72 -2.49
N LEU A 120 1.89 -18.47 -2.94
CA LEU A 120 0.81 -17.53 -2.61
C LEU A 120 -0.39 -17.62 -3.57
N GLY A 121 -0.48 -18.66 -4.43
CA GLY A 121 -1.59 -18.86 -5.35
C GLY A 121 -1.62 -17.88 -6.53
N ASN A 122 -0.45 -17.41 -6.99
CA ASN A 122 -0.29 -16.46 -8.09
C ASN A 122 -1.10 -15.15 -7.92
N PRO A 123 -0.94 -14.43 -6.81
CA PRO A 123 -1.78 -13.28 -6.48
C PRO A 123 -1.56 -12.07 -7.41
N ALA A 124 -0.42 -12.01 -8.10
CA ALA A 124 -0.06 -10.88 -8.97
C ALA A 124 -1.07 -10.58 -10.10
N ARG A 125 -1.98 -11.52 -10.41
CA ARG A 125 -3.07 -11.33 -11.39
C ARG A 125 -4.11 -10.27 -10.97
N PHE A 126 -4.18 -9.93 -9.67
CA PHE A 126 -5.10 -8.94 -9.12
C PHE A 126 -4.54 -7.52 -9.07
N GLY A 127 -3.29 -7.30 -9.53
CA GLY A 127 -2.63 -6.01 -9.39
C GLY A 127 -1.95 -5.85 -8.03
N PHE A 128 -1.64 -4.58 -7.63
CA PHE A 128 -0.87 -4.29 -6.42
C PHE A 128 -1.37 -3.04 -5.67
N PRO A 129 -1.39 -3.06 -4.31
CA PRO A 129 -1.08 -4.23 -3.51
C PRO A 129 -2.12 -5.33 -3.68
N VAL A 130 -1.71 -6.58 -3.45
CA VAL A 130 -2.64 -7.68 -3.24
C VAL A 130 -2.35 -8.28 -1.88
N LEU A 131 -3.42 -8.62 -1.13
CA LEU A 131 -3.30 -9.14 0.22
C LEU A 131 -3.62 -10.64 0.19
N VAL A 132 -2.70 -11.45 0.69
CA VAL A 132 -2.90 -12.90 0.79
C VAL A 132 -2.96 -13.27 2.26
N VAL A 133 -4.04 -13.95 2.67
CA VAL A 133 -4.22 -14.47 4.03
C VAL A 133 -3.77 -15.91 4.07
N LEU A 134 -2.88 -16.22 5.00
CA LEU A 134 -2.47 -17.59 5.29
C LEU A 134 -2.95 -17.99 6.68
N ASP A 135 -3.39 -19.25 6.81
CA ASP A 135 -3.71 -19.86 8.10
C ASP A 135 -2.44 -20.17 8.93
N GLU A 136 -2.60 -20.84 10.07
CA GLU A 136 -1.52 -21.26 10.97
C GLU A 136 -0.55 -22.25 10.32
N ASP A 137 -1.01 -23.05 9.35
CA ASP A 137 -0.19 -24.00 8.61
C ASP A 137 0.50 -23.36 7.39
N GLY A 138 0.18 -22.10 7.08
CA GLY A 138 0.71 -21.35 5.94
C GLY A 138 0.00 -21.66 4.62
N ASN A 139 -1.22 -22.22 4.68
CA ASN A 139 -2.07 -22.40 3.50
C ASN A 139 -2.75 -21.10 3.12
N VAL A 140 -2.89 -20.82 1.82
CA VAL A 140 -3.65 -19.66 1.33
C VAL A 140 -5.15 -19.92 1.54
N ILE A 141 -5.76 -19.13 2.42
CA ILE A 141 -7.21 -19.20 2.69
C ILE A 141 -8.00 -18.08 2.01
N HIS A 142 -7.31 -16.96 1.65
CA HIS A 142 -7.95 -15.87 0.90
C HIS A 142 -6.93 -15.04 0.12
N THR A 143 -7.37 -14.48 -0.99
CA THR A 143 -6.64 -13.46 -1.76
C THR A 143 -7.54 -12.26 -1.98
N GLN A 144 -7.19 -11.11 -1.40
CA GLN A 144 -7.93 -9.87 -1.52
C GLN A 144 -7.31 -8.97 -2.59
N ASP A 145 -8.08 -8.71 -3.63
CA ASP A 145 -7.83 -7.60 -4.55
C ASP A 145 -8.02 -6.29 -3.80
N SER A 146 -6.96 -5.50 -3.66
CA SER A 146 -7.02 -4.24 -2.91
C SER A 146 -7.89 -3.17 -3.58
N SER A 147 -8.14 -3.27 -4.88
CA SER A 147 -9.04 -2.34 -5.58
C SER A 147 -10.46 -2.36 -5.02
N LEU A 148 -10.89 -3.49 -4.46
CA LEU A 148 -12.18 -3.63 -3.79
C LEU A 148 -12.25 -2.90 -2.44
N LEU A 149 -11.10 -2.52 -1.89
CA LEU A 149 -10.98 -1.75 -0.64
C LEU A 149 -10.84 -0.25 -0.88
N GLU A 150 -10.71 0.17 -2.15
CA GLU A 150 -10.52 1.56 -2.54
C GLU A 150 -11.82 2.37 -2.52
N GLU A 151 -11.66 3.68 -2.35
CA GLU A 151 -12.68 4.70 -2.52
C GLU A 151 -12.03 6.02 -2.90
N GLY A 152 -12.47 6.62 -4.01
CA GLY A 152 -11.88 7.84 -4.53
C GLY A 152 -10.38 7.70 -4.81
N ASN A 153 -9.56 8.53 -4.19
CA ASN A 153 -8.09 8.51 -4.36
C ASN A 153 -7.36 7.80 -3.19
N GLY A 154 -8.03 6.91 -2.48
CA GLY A 154 -7.49 6.24 -1.30
C GLY A 154 -8.24 4.96 -0.96
N TYR A 155 -8.27 4.60 0.31
CA TYR A 155 -8.91 3.40 0.83
C TYR A 155 -10.12 3.74 1.68
N ASN A 156 -11.17 2.91 1.58
CA ASN A 156 -12.36 3.02 2.41
C ASN A 156 -12.15 2.30 3.75
N ARG A 157 -12.30 3.04 4.85
CA ARG A 157 -12.06 2.54 6.20
C ARG A 157 -12.93 1.33 6.55
N ASP A 158 -14.21 1.40 6.28
CA ASP A 158 -15.15 0.33 6.67
C ASP A 158 -14.91 -0.94 5.85
N LYS A 159 -14.56 -0.82 4.57
CA LYS A 159 -14.18 -1.96 3.75
C LYS A 159 -12.92 -2.63 4.28
N VAL A 160 -11.91 -1.85 4.68
CA VAL A 160 -10.64 -2.37 5.22
C VAL A 160 -10.87 -3.05 6.58
N ILE A 161 -11.62 -2.43 7.51
CA ILE A 161 -11.98 -3.05 8.78
C ILE A 161 -12.72 -4.36 8.56
N ARG A 162 -13.74 -4.37 7.68
CA ARG A 162 -14.50 -5.57 7.37
C ARG A 162 -13.63 -6.67 6.78
N PHE A 163 -12.69 -6.34 5.89
CA PHE A 163 -11.75 -7.31 5.37
C PHE A 163 -10.96 -7.98 6.51
N PHE A 164 -10.27 -7.20 7.34
CA PHE A 164 -9.47 -7.78 8.43
C PHE A 164 -10.33 -8.53 9.44
N SER A 165 -11.51 -8.00 9.81
CA SER A 165 -12.40 -8.65 10.78
C SER A 165 -12.91 -10.02 10.31
N ASN A 166 -13.19 -10.17 9.02
CA ASN A 166 -13.70 -11.41 8.45
C ASN A 166 -12.66 -12.53 8.37
N TRP A 167 -11.37 -12.18 8.41
CA TRP A 167 -10.27 -13.12 8.24
C TRP A 167 -9.43 -13.32 9.50
N THR A 168 -9.93 -12.88 10.66
CA THR A 168 -9.29 -13.21 11.95
C THR A 168 -9.34 -14.73 12.20
N PRO A 169 -8.37 -15.32 12.92
CA PRO A 169 -8.41 -16.75 13.29
C PRO A 169 -9.76 -17.14 13.93
N LYS A 170 -10.29 -16.28 14.80
CA LYS A 170 -11.60 -16.51 15.41
C LYS A 170 -12.74 -16.56 14.39
N ALA A 171 -12.78 -15.60 13.45
CA ALA A 171 -13.88 -15.54 12.48
C ALA A 171 -13.86 -16.70 11.46
N VAL A 172 -12.69 -17.29 11.20
CA VAL A 172 -12.53 -18.41 10.27
C VAL A 172 -12.83 -19.75 10.94
N ASN A 173 -12.53 -19.88 12.24
CA ASN A 173 -12.62 -21.16 12.97
C ASN A 173 -13.92 -21.33 13.78
N ASP A 174 -14.73 -20.25 13.96
CA ASP A 174 -16.07 -20.29 14.59
C ASP A 174 -17.16 -20.70 13.59
#